data_73d058920f8dd72b4a4d57de56f74a72
#
_entry.id   73d058920f8dd72b4a4d57de56f74a72
#
_cell.length_a   1.000
_cell.length_b   1.000
_cell.length_c   1.000
_cell.angle_alpha   90.00
_cell.angle_beta   90.00
_cell.angle_gamma   90.00
#
_symmetry.space_group_name_H-M   'P 1'
#
loop_
_entity.id
_entity.type
_entity.pdbx_description
1 polymer ?
#
loop_
_entity_poly.entity_id
_entity_poly.type
_entity_poly.pdbx_seq_one_letter_code
_entity_poly.pdbx_strand_id
1 'polypeptide(L)'
;MLVKTVPATSCQLRQNICDFYRIDETNAIEQLLPLAEIGISARSRAWERARQLVINIRQMEAGKGGVDALLNEYSLSSEEGIVLMCLAEALLRVPDSDTQDALIRDKLANGEWSHHLGKSDSLFVNASSWGLLVLGKVLHFSDRSHDYPPSMLKRTIGRLGEPVIRSSVHYAMKIMGKQFVMGRNIDEALVRAKDSESKGYVYSYDMLGEAARTMRDADRYYASYLEAIHALGKAAGNKGPIKSPGISVKLSALHPRFDAFQRNRVIDELVPRLMELAITAKAYDIGFTVDAEEANRLELSLDVIESVFTDPRLDGWNGFGLAIQAYQKRAVWVVDWVIQLARNTGRKLMVRLVKGAYWDTEIKDSQANGFVDFPVYTRKASTDVSYKACAIKLMAARDAVFAQFATHNAYSVATILELAKGEKHGFEFQRLHGMGESLYDQVVSIEGVQCRVYAPVGVHEDLLAYLVRRLLEN
;
A
#
# COMPACT_ATOMS: atom_id res chain seq x y z
N MET A 1 31.20 16.39 10.62
CA MET A 1 31.48 15.81 11.93
C MET A 1 30.78 14.45 11.95
N LEU A 2 31.52 13.39 11.78
CA LEU A 2 31.02 12.02 11.69
C LEU A 2 30.45 11.58 13.04
N VAL A 3 29.40 10.79 12.98
CA VAL A 3 28.61 10.23 14.08
C VAL A 3 29.47 9.94 15.32
N LYS A 4 29.20 10.62 16.42
CA LYS A 4 30.02 10.51 17.64
C LYS A 4 29.81 9.22 18.40
N THR A 5 28.67 8.56 18.28
CA THR A 5 28.37 7.23 18.84
C THR A 5 27.15 6.64 18.18
N VAL A 6 27.20 5.38 17.75
CA VAL A 6 26.00 4.57 17.51
C VAL A 6 25.38 4.33 18.89
N PRO A 7 24.11 4.66 19.15
CA PRO A 7 23.47 4.38 20.42
C PRO A 7 23.56 2.88 20.71
N ALA A 8 23.96 2.51 21.93
CA ALA A 8 23.93 1.13 22.35
C ALA A 8 22.48 0.61 22.26
N THR A 9 22.28 -0.55 21.68
CA THR A 9 20.96 -1.20 21.54
C THR A 9 20.41 -1.49 22.93
N SER A 10 19.23 -0.97 23.25
CA SER A 10 18.68 -0.99 24.61
C SER A 10 18.21 -2.37 25.08
N CYS A 11 18.07 -3.35 24.19
CA CYS A 11 17.70 -4.73 24.54
C CYS A 11 18.12 -5.73 23.46
N GLN A 12 18.14 -7.03 23.84
CA GLN A 12 18.51 -8.13 22.93
C GLN A 12 17.63 -8.18 21.66
N LEU A 13 16.33 -7.85 21.77
CA LEU A 13 15.45 -7.85 20.59
C LEU A 13 15.83 -6.77 19.58
N ARG A 14 16.23 -5.58 20.05
CA ARG A 14 16.72 -4.52 19.16
C ARG A 14 18.04 -4.93 18.49
N GLN A 15 18.93 -5.64 19.22
CA GLN A 15 20.14 -6.20 18.62
C GLN A 15 19.81 -7.20 17.52
N ASN A 16 18.87 -8.12 17.74
CA ASN A 16 18.44 -9.08 16.73
C ASN A 16 17.87 -8.36 15.48
N ILE A 17 17.11 -7.26 15.66
CA ILE A 17 16.62 -6.44 14.54
C ILE A 17 17.78 -5.87 13.72
N CYS A 18 18.85 -5.39 14.37
CA CYS A 18 20.04 -4.89 13.70
C CYS A 18 20.82 -6.00 12.98
N ASP A 19 21.04 -7.14 13.65
CA ASP A 19 21.81 -8.27 13.10
C ASP A 19 21.16 -8.87 11.85
N PHE A 20 19.82 -8.84 11.78
CA PHE A 20 19.06 -9.34 10.63
C PHE A 20 18.86 -8.33 9.50
N TYR A 21 19.38 -7.12 9.62
CA TYR A 21 19.14 -6.07 8.62
C TYR A 21 19.54 -6.47 7.20
N ARG A 22 20.74 -7.06 7.06
CA ARG A 22 21.29 -7.52 5.76
C ARG A 22 21.88 -8.93 5.87
N ILE A 23 21.29 -9.78 6.69
CA ILE A 23 21.68 -11.19 6.77
C ILE A 23 21.52 -11.86 5.40
N ASP A 24 22.34 -12.89 5.11
CA ASP A 24 22.13 -13.75 3.93
C ASP A 24 20.71 -14.29 3.89
N GLU A 25 20.09 -14.27 2.70
CA GLU A 25 18.67 -14.63 2.53
C GLU A 25 18.41 -16.10 2.87
N THR A 26 19.34 -17.01 2.53
CA THR A 26 19.21 -18.44 2.83
C THR A 26 19.22 -18.66 4.35
N ASN A 27 20.18 -18.06 5.03
CA ASN A 27 20.30 -18.15 6.50
C ASN A 27 19.06 -17.57 7.20
N ALA A 28 18.51 -16.48 6.69
CA ALA A 28 17.26 -15.90 7.22
C ALA A 28 16.08 -16.86 7.06
N ILE A 29 15.92 -17.46 5.89
CA ILE A 29 14.81 -18.36 5.59
C ILE A 29 14.93 -19.67 6.38
N GLU A 30 16.09 -20.23 6.52
CA GLU A 30 16.30 -21.45 7.33
C GLU A 30 15.82 -21.25 8.77
N GLN A 31 16.03 -20.08 9.36
CA GLN A 31 15.54 -19.76 10.69
C GLN A 31 14.01 -19.50 10.72
N LEU A 32 13.41 -19.05 9.63
CA LEU A 32 11.98 -18.75 9.58
C LEU A 32 11.10 -19.97 9.26
N LEU A 33 11.62 -20.97 8.53
CA LEU A 33 10.84 -22.14 8.12
C LEU A 33 10.16 -22.84 9.30
N PRO A 34 10.85 -23.13 10.44
CA PRO A 34 10.19 -23.74 11.60
C PRO A 34 9.10 -22.84 12.21
N LEU A 35 9.28 -21.51 12.18
CA LEU A 35 8.32 -20.54 12.71
C LEU A 35 7.08 -20.39 11.81
N ALA A 36 7.20 -20.73 10.53
CA ALA A 36 6.12 -20.66 9.56
C ALA A 36 5.32 -21.96 9.43
N GLU A 37 5.62 -23.00 10.22
CA GLU A 37 4.94 -24.30 10.13
C GLU A 37 3.59 -24.29 10.86
N ILE A 38 2.53 -24.77 10.18
CA ILE A 38 1.16 -24.86 10.75
C ILE A 38 0.64 -26.31 10.81
N GLY A 39 1.47 -27.28 10.45
CA GLY A 39 1.09 -28.68 10.34
C GLY A 39 0.38 -29.04 9.02
N ILE A 40 0.52 -30.29 8.62
CA ILE A 40 0.07 -30.79 7.30
C ILE A 40 -1.43 -30.62 7.12
N SER A 41 -2.22 -31.01 8.12
CA SER A 41 -3.69 -30.95 8.05
C SER A 41 -4.23 -29.52 7.94
N ALA A 42 -3.66 -28.57 8.69
CA ALA A 42 -4.04 -27.17 8.61
C ALA A 42 -3.64 -26.56 7.25
N ARG A 43 -2.48 -26.94 6.71
CA ARG A 43 -2.02 -26.53 5.39
C ARG A 43 -2.96 -27.02 4.29
N SER A 44 -3.42 -28.27 4.37
CA SER A 44 -4.36 -28.82 3.39
C SER A 44 -5.72 -28.12 3.45
N ARG A 45 -6.25 -27.82 4.65
CA ARG A 45 -7.50 -27.05 4.78
C ARG A 45 -7.36 -25.63 4.28
N ALA A 46 -6.25 -24.95 4.59
CA ALA A 46 -5.98 -23.61 4.08
C ALA A 46 -5.88 -23.57 2.54
N TRP A 47 -5.26 -24.60 1.96
CA TRP A 47 -5.17 -24.74 0.50
C TRP A 47 -6.56 -24.90 -0.13
N GLU A 48 -7.39 -25.81 0.39
CA GLU A 48 -8.73 -26.03 -0.17
C GLU A 48 -9.62 -24.80 0.01
N ARG A 49 -9.56 -24.13 1.16
CA ARG A 49 -10.29 -22.87 1.36
C ARG A 49 -9.83 -21.78 0.39
N ALA A 50 -8.53 -21.63 0.17
CA ALA A 50 -7.98 -20.68 -0.79
C ALA A 50 -8.46 -20.98 -2.22
N ARG A 51 -8.45 -22.27 -2.60
CA ARG A 51 -8.95 -22.73 -3.91
C ARG A 51 -10.43 -22.36 -4.08
N GLN A 52 -11.26 -22.59 -3.07
CA GLN A 52 -12.68 -22.26 -3.14
C GLN A 52 -12.91 -20.75 -3.24
N LEU A 53 -12.17 -19.93 -2.47
CA LEU A 53 -12.23 -18.46 -2.57
C LEU A 53 -11.93 -18.00 -4.00
N VAL A 54 -10.87 -18.55 -4.63
CA VAL A 54 -10.49 -18.20 -6.01
C VAL A 54 -11.57 -18.63 -7.03
N ILE A 55 -12.14 -19.82 -6.89
CA ILE A 55 -13.23 -20.27 -7.76
C ILE A 55 -14.42 -19.33 -7.67
N ASN A 56 -14.84 -18.98 -6.46
CA ASN A 56 -15.96 -18.07 -6.24
C ASN A 56 -15.68 -16.68 -6.83
N ILE A 57 -14.48 -16.14 -6.64
CA ILE A 57 -14.07 -14.84 -7.24
C ILE A 57 -14.25 -14.89 -8.76
N ARG A 58 -13.69 -15.90 -9.41
CA ARG A 58 -13.77 -16.04 -10.88
C ARG A 58 -15.21 -16.16 -11.38
N GLN A 59 -16.09 -16.83 -10.61
CA GLN A 59 -17.51 -16.91 -10.94
C GLN A 59 -18.25 -15.57 -10.77
N MET A 60 -17.89 -14.80 -9.74
CA MET A 60 -18.48 -13.49 -9.46
C MET A 60 -18.01 -12.40 -10.43
N GLU A 61 -16.79 -12.52 -10.95
CA GLU A 61 -16.19 -11.56 -11.89
C GLU A 61 -16.58 -11.85 -13.35
N ALA A 62 -17.02 -13.07 -13.66
CA ALA A 62 -17.56 -13.38 -14.98
C ALA A 62 -18.79 -12.51 -15.23
N GLY A 63 -18.64 -11.47 -16.07
CA GLY A 63 -19.70 -10.52 -16.43
C GLY A 63 -19.62 -9.12 -15.77
N LYS A 64 -18.64 -8.84 -14.92
CA LYS A 64 -18.38 -7.47 -14.45
C LYS A 64 -17.60 -6.68 -15.52
N GLY A 65 -18.16 -5.54 -15.92
CA GLY A 65 -17.51 -4.59 -16.82
C GLY A 65 -16.75 -3.49 -16.09
N GLY A 66 -16.14 -2.58 -16.82
CA GLY A 66 -15.49 -1.39 -16.28
C GLY A 66 -13.97 -1.50 -16.16
N VAL A 67 -13.38 -0.82 -15.17
CA VAL A 67 -11.92 -0.76 -14.99
C VAL A 67 -11.33 -2.12 -14.64
N ASP A 68 -12.03 -2.97 -13.88
CA ASP A 68 -11.58 -4.33 -13.55
C ASP A 68 -11.44 -5.19 -14.81
N ALA A 69 -12.36 -5.07 -15.75
CA ALA A 69 -12.26 -5.73 -17.05
C ALA A 69 -11.09 -5.18 -17.89
N LEU A 70 -10.80 -3.87 -17.80
CA LEU A 70 -9.65 -3.27 -18.47
C LEU A 70 -8.32 -3.78 -17.87
N LEU A 71 -8.21 -3.84 -16.55
CA LEU A 71 -7.02 -4.36 -15.85
C LEU A 71 -6.83 -5.86 -16.08
N ASN A 72 -7.90 -6.62 -16.28
CA ASN A 72 -7.83 -8.03 -16.65
C ASN A 72 -7.39 -8.23 -18.10
N GLU A 73 -7.87 -7.41 -19.03
CA GLU A 73 -7.50 -7.47 -20.45
C GLU A 73 -6.06 -7.03 -20.68
N TYR A 74 -5.65 -5.92 -20.03
CA TYR A 74 -4.28 -5.41 -20.06
C TYR A 74 -3.59 -5.77 -18.74
N SER A 75 -3.38 -7.08 -18.51
CA SER A 75 -2.75 -7.53 -17.26
C SER A 75 -1.37 -6.90 -17.09
N LEU A 76 -1.00 -6.59 -15.84
CA LEU A 76 0.31 -6.00 -15.49
C LEU A 76 1.51 -6.85 -15.91
N SER A 77 1.27 -8.10 -16.29
CA SER A 77 2.27 -9.02 -16.80
C SER A 77 2.38 -8.99 -18.34
N SER A 78 1.50 -8.28 -19.05
CA SER A 78 1.60 -8.10 -20.51
C SER A 78 2.49 -6.91 -20.86
N GLU A 79 3.16 -6.96 -22.01
CA GLU A 79 3.98 -5.84 -22.48
C GLU A 79 3.16 -4.55 -22.62
N GLU A 80 1.93 -4.65 -23.13
CA GLU A 80 1.00 -3.54 -23.27
C GLU A 80 0.56 -2.97 -21.92
N GLY A 81 0.29 -3.83 -20.93
CA GLY A 81 0.00 -3.41 -19.56
C GLY A 81 1.14 -2.60 -18.95
N ILE A 82 2.37 -3.09 -19.07
CA ILE A 82 3.58 -2.40 -18.61
C ILE A 82 3.75 -1.05 -19.33
N VAL A 83 3.55 -1.00 -20.65
CA VAL A 83 3.65 0.26 -21.43
C VAL A 83 2.62 1.29 -20.97
N LEU A 84 1.36 0.88 -20.77
CA LEU A 84 0.30 1.78 -20.28
C LEU A 84 0.61 2.33 -18.89
N MET A 85 1.22 1.51 -18.05
CA MET A 85 1.59 1.88 -16.69
C MET A 85 2.77 2.86 -16.66
N CYS A 86 3.83 2.55 -17.41
CA CYS A 86 4.98 3.46 -17.57
C CYS A 86 4.54 4.80 -18.18
N LEU A 87 3.59 4.76 -19.11
CA LEU A 87 3.03 5.96 -19.72
C LEU A 87 2.25 6.79 -18.69
N ALA A 88 1.40 6.15 -17.89
CA ALA A 88 0.64 6.84 -16.83
C ALA A 88 1.57 7.49 -15.80
N GLU A 89 2.61 6.79 -15.36
CA GLU A 89 3.64 7.32 -14.45
C GLU A 89 4.35 8.54 -15.07
N ALA A 90 4.81 8.40 -16.29
CA ALA A 90 5.58 9.44 -16.96
C ALA A 90 4.74 10.69 -17.22
N LEU A 91 3.48 10.53 -17.62
CA LEU A 91 2.57 11.65 -17.84
C LEU A 91 2.22 12.43 -16.57
N LEU A 92 2.21 11.75 -15.42
CA LEU A 92 2.05 12.41 -14.12
C LEU A 92 3.28 13.24 -13.72
N ARG A 93 4.48 12.87 -14.19
CA ARG A 93 5.74 13.54 -13.89
C ARG A 93 6.08 14.68 -14.83
N VAL A 94 5.58 14.62 -16.06
CA VAL A 94 5.91 15.60 -17.11
C VAL A 94 4.93 16.78 -17.04
N PRO A 95 5.39 18.01 -16.73
CA PRO A 95 4.50 19.14 -16.51
C PRO A 95 4.02 19.81 -17.81
N ASP A 96 4.75 19.64 -18.91
CA ASP A 96 4.45 20.30 -20.18
C ASP A 96 3.81 19.36 -21.20
N SER A 97 2.90 19.93 -21.99
CA SER A 97 2.09 19.18 -22.95
C SER A 97 2.90 18.61 -24.12
N ASP A 98 3.96 19.30 -24.55
CA ASP A 98 4.72 18.92 -25.73
C ASP A 98 5.57 17.66 -25.43
N THR A 99 6.16 17.61 -24.25
CA THR A 99 6.89 16.43 -23.76
C THR A 99 5.94 15.28 -23.47
N GLN A 100 4.73 15.56 -22.94
CA GLN A 100 3.70 14.54 -22.78
C GLN A 100 3.31 13.90 -24.10
N ASP A 101 3.07 14.71 -25.14
CA ASP A 101 2.69 14.23 -26.47
C ASP A 101 3.81 13.42 -27.13
N ALA A 102 5.06 13.85 -27.00
CA ALA A 102 6.24 13.11 -27.48
C ALA A 102 6.36 11.73 -26.79
N LEU A 103 6.15 11.68 -25.49
CA LEU A 103 6.20 10.44 -24.69
C LEU A 103 5.07 9.47 -25.06
N ILE A 104 3.84 9.98 -25.20
CA ILE A 104 2.68 9.19 -25.65
C ILE A 104 2.99 8.55 -27.00
N ARG A 105 3.52 9.35 -27.91
CA ARG A 105 3.88 8.89 -29.27
C ARG A 105 4.94 7.78 -29.22
N ASP A 106 6.01 7.97 -28.46
CA ASP A 106 7.10 7.00 -28.34
C ASP A 106 6.61 5.67 -27.75
N LYS A 107 5.82 5.70 -26.70
CA LYS A 107 5.42 4.50 -25.96
C LYS A 107 4.26 3.74 -26.60
N LEU A 108 3.32 4.42 -27.25
CA LEU A 108 2.17 3.75 -27.88
C LEU A 108 2.46 3.25 -29.29
N ALA A 109 3.50 3.75 -29.98
CA ALA A 109 3.83 3.33 -31.34
C ALA A 109 4.20 1.84 -31.46
N ASN A 110 4.75 1.23 -30.42
CA ASN A 110 5.32 -0.12 -30.44
C ASN A 110 4.40 -1.21 -29.86
N GLY A 111 3.21 -0.88 -29.34
CA GLY A 111 2.28 -1.87 -28.75
C GLY A 111 1.44 -2.63 -29.79
N GLU A 112 1.22 -3.94 -29.58
CA GLU A 112 0.35 -4.78 -30.43
C GLU A 112 -1.13 -4.69 -30.00
N TRP A 113 -1.70 -3.51 -30.04
CA TRP A 113 -3.06 -3.21 -29.56
C TRP A 113 -4.18 -3.97 -30.29
N SER A 114 -3.90 -4.52 -31.47
CA SER A 114 -4.87 -5.25 -32.28
C SER A 114 -5.34 -6.57 -31.67
N HIS A 115 -4.55 -7.19 -30.81
CA HIS A 115 -4.87 -8.46 -30.16
C HIS A 115 -5.96 -8.36 -29.11
N HIS A 116 -6.26 -7.15 -28.63
CA HIS A 116 -7.24 -6.90 -27.58
C HIS A 116 -8.63 -6.45 -28.10
N LEU A 117 -8.79 -6.34 -29.43
CA LEU A 117 -10.05 -5.90 -30.02
C LEU A 117 -11.14 -6.97 -29.91
N GLY A 118 -12.29 -6.58 -29.33
CA GLY A 118 -13.48 -7.43 -29.30
C GLY A 118 -13.41 -8.65 -28.39
N LYS A 119 -12.38 -8.78 -27.56
CA LYS A 119 -12.21 -9.93 -26.65
C LYS A 119 -12.89 -9.77 -25.30
N SER A 120 -13.28 -8.56 -24.95
CA SER A 120 -13.95 -8.28 -23.67
C SER A 120 -15.45 -8.06 -23.88
N ASP A 121 -16.26 -8.56 -22.94
CA ASP A 121 -17.71 -8.29 -22.87
C ASP A 121 -18.00 -6.84 -22.44
N SER A 122 -16.99 -6.09 -22.00
CA SER A 122 -17.11 -4.70 -21.60
C SER A 122 -17.01 -3.75 -22.79
N LEU A 123 -18.06 -2.98 -23.05
CA LEU A 123 -18.05 -1.90 -24.06
C LEU A 123 -16.96 -0.87 -23.78
N PHE A 124 -16.64 -0.62 -22.52
CA PHE A 124 -15.59 0.30 -22.10
C PHE A 124 -14.19 -0.19 -22.51
N VAL A 125 -13.89 -1.46 -22.28
CA VAL A 125 -12.60 -2.09 -22.65
C VAL A 125 -12.45 -2.08 -24.16
N ASN A 126 -13.47 -2.46 -24.90
CA ASN A 126 -13.45 -2.46 -26.37
C ASN A 126 -13.26 -1.05 -26.94
N ALA A 127 -13.93 -0.05 -26.38
CA ALA A 127 -13.75 1.35 -26.82
C ALA A 127 -12.34 1.88 -26.52
N SER A 128 -11.76 1.51 -25.36
CA SER A 128 -10.39 1.87 -25.00
C SER A 128 -9.37 1.17 -25.91
N SER A 129 -9.54 -0.11 -26.19
CA SER A 129 -8.71 -0.88 -27.12
C SER A 129 -8.77 -0.33 -28.55
N TRP A 130 -9.96 0.08 -29.01
CA TRP A 130 -10.14 0.78 -30.27
C TRP A 130 -9.41 2.12 -30.32
N GLY A 131 -9.48 2.89 -29.25
CA GLY A 131 -8.76 4.16 -29.12
C GLY A 131 -7.24 3.96 -29.22
N LEU A 132 -6.70 2.98 -28.49
CA LEU A 132 -5.26 2.63 -28.49
C LEU A 132 -4.79 2.10 -29.85
N LEU A 133 -5.60 1.26 -30.52
CA LEU A 133 -5.28 0.75 -31.86
C LEU A 133 -5.25 1.86 -32.92
N VAL A 134 -6.24 2.75 -32.93
CA VAL A 134 -6.28 3.88 -33.86
C VAL A 134 -5.06 4.76 -33.65
N LEU A 135 -4.67 4.98 -32.41
CA LEU A 135 -3.48 5.72 -32.00
C LEU A 135 -2.19 5.07 -32.49
N GLY A 136 -1.98 3.78 -32.19
CA GLY A 136 -0.81 3.03 -32.63
C GLY A 136 -0.67 3.01 -34.14
N LYS A 137 -1.76 2.78 -34.88
CA LYS A 137 -1.75 2.81 -36.35
C LYS A 137 -1.46 4.22 -36.91
N VAL A 138 -2.03 5.27 -36.34
CA VAL A 138 -1.76 6.65 -36.76
C VAL A 138 -0.31 7.03 -36.56
N LEU A 139 0.30 6.61 -35.44
CA LEU A 139 1.70 6.87 -35.13
C LEU A 139 2.65 6.07 -36.07
N HIS A 140 2.34 4.82 -36.37
CA HIS A 140 3.12 3.99 -37.32
C HIS A 140 3.06 4.54 -38.75
N PHE A 141 1.94 5.11 -39.19
CA PHE A 141 1.84 5.73 -40.50
C PHE A 141 2.65 7.03 -40.61
N SER A 142 2.94 7.71 -39.50
CA SER A 142 3.78 8.90 -39.48
C SER A 142 5.25 8.62 -39.78
N ASP A 143 5.76 7.45 -39.36
CA ASP A 143 7.19 7.08 -39.51
C ASP A 143 7.54 6.42 -40.86
N ARG A 144 6.57 5.84 -41.59
CA ARG A 144 6.81 5.12 -42.85
C ARG A 144 6.38 5.85 -44.11
N SER A 145 6.20 7.13 -44.08
CA SER A 145 5.64 7.89 -45.21
C SER A 145 6.69 8.37 -46.21
N HIS A 146 7.12 7.46 -47.10
CA HIS A 146 7.72 7.92 -48.39
C HIS A 146 6.89 7.61 -49.65
N ASP A 147 5.74 6.91 -49.58
CA ASP A 147 5.08 6.43 -50.80
C ASP A 147 3.55 6.65 -50.97
N TYR A 148 2.90 7.60 -50.26
CA TYR A 148 1.48 7.92 -50.57
C TYR A 148 1.18 9.41 -50.43
N PRO A 149 0.25 9.96 -51.29
CA PRO A 149 -0.05 11.40 -51.32
C PRO A 149 -0.78 11.85 -50.04
N PRO A 150 -0.26 12.90 -49.37
CA PRO A 150 -0.64 13.19 -48.00
C PRO A 150 -1.63 14.33 -47.85
N SER A 151 -2.75 14.38 -48.54
CA SER A 151 -3.41 15.67 -48.54
C SER A 151 -4.73 15.85 -47.76
N MET A 152 -5.41 14.81 -47.34
CA MET A 152 -6.63 15.02 -46.52
C MET A 152 -6.65 14.31 -45.19
N LEU A 153 -6.26 13.02 -45.12
CA LEU A 153 -6.33 12.23 -43.89
C LEU A 153 -5.28 12.69 -42.87
N LYS A 154 -4.05 12.99 -43.30
CA LYS A 154 -2.96 13.52 -42.46
C LYS A 154 -3.30 14.89 -41.82
N ARG A 155 -4.05 15.73 -42.50
CA ARG A 155 -4.43 17.08 -42.01
C ARG A 155 -5.56 17.03 -40.99
N THR A 156 -6.46 16.07 -41.08
CA THR A 156 -7.60 15.88 -40.18
C THR A 156 -7.17 15.10 -38.93
N ILE A 157 -6.35 14.07 -39.10
CA ILE A 157 -5.87 13.21 -38.01
C ILE A 157 -4.77 13.93 -37.17
N GLY A 158 -3.85 14.66 -37.80
CA GLY A 158 -2.83 15.44 -37.10
C GLY A 158 -3.35 16.62 -36.30
N ARG A 159 -4.53 17.18 -36.67
CA ARG A 159 -5.19 18.27 -35.94
C ARG A 159 -6.15 17.82 -34.84
N LEU A 160 -6.79 16.64 -35.01
CA LEU A 160 -7.74 16.08 -34.05
C LEU A 160 -7.09 15.04 -33.11
N GLY A 161 -5.98 14.44 -33.51
CA GLY A 161 -5.34 13.33 -32.80
C GLY A 161 -4.77 13.72 -31.44
N GLU A 162 -3.90 14.70 -31.37
CA GLU A 162 -3.16 15.06 -30.15
C GLU A 162 -4.06 15.52 -28.97
N PRO A 163 -5.02 16.42 -29.15
CA PRO A 163 -5.90 16.81 -28.05
C PRO A 163 -6.84 15.68 -27.59
N VAL A 164 -7.28 14.83 -28.53
CA VAL A 164 -8.15 13.67 -28.21
C VAL A 164 -7.38 12.61 -27.43
N ILE A 165 -6.12 12.35 -27.81
CA ILE A 165 -5.22 11.43 -27.12
C ILE A 165 -4.99 11.91 -25.69
N ARG A 166 -4.57 13.16 -25.53
CA ARG A 166 -4.33 13.78 -24.22
C ARG A 166 -5.56 13.71 -23.35
N SER A 167 -6.72 14.07 -23.90
CA SER A 167 -7.99 13.99 -23.18
C SER A 167 -8.35 12.56 -22.77
N SER A 168 -8.09 11.57 -23.64
CA SER A 168 -8.36 10.16 -23.35
C SER A 168 -7.42 9.61 -22.27
N VAL A 169 -6.14 9.95 -22.31
CA VAL A 169 -5.17 9.57 -21.28
C VAL A 169 -5.48 10.27 -19.95
N HIS A 170 -5.78 11.56 -19.95
CA HIS A 170 -6.22 12.25 -18.74
C HIS A 170 -7.52 11.68 -18.18
N TYR A 171 -8.43 11.24 -19.03
CA TYR A 171 -9.66 10.59 -18.60
C TYR A 171 -9.39 9.21 -18.00
N ALA A 172 -8.52 8.40 -18.60
CA ALA A 172 -8.09 7.11 -18.04
C ALA A 172 -7.38 7.29 -16.69
N MET A 173 -6.48 8.28 -16.58
CA MET A 173 -5.84 8.64 -15.30
C MET A 173 -6.85 9.08 -14.25
N LYS A 174 -7.87 9.85 -14.64
CA LYS A 174 -8.95 10.26 -13.73
C LYS A 174 -9.79 9.08 -13.25
N ILE A 175 -10.03 8.09 -14.12
CA ILE A 175 -10.71 6.85 -13.74
C ILE A 175 -9.85 6.04 -12.78
N MET A 176 -8.56 5.81 -13.11
CA MET A 176 -7.63 5.12 -12.22
C MET A 176 -7.48 5.86 -10.88
N GLY A 177 -7.32 7.18 -10.91
CA GLY A 177 -7.29 7.98 -9.69
C GLY A 177 -8.55 7.79 -8.83
N LYS A 178 -9.74 7.81 -9.44
CA LYS A 178 -11.00 7.56 -8.73
C LYS A 178 -11.12 6.14 -8.17
N GLN A 179 -10.48 5.15 -8.79
CA GLN A 179 -10.51 3.78 -8.30
C GLN A 179 -9.63 3.60 -7.07
N PHE A 180 -8.44 4.21 -7.06
CA PHE A 180 -7.46 4.00 -5.98
C PHE A 180 -7.46 5.09 -4.90
N VAL A 181 -8.15 6.21 -5.10
CA VAL A 181 -8.27 7.31 -4.14
C VAL A 181 -9.71 7.43 -3.68
N MET A 182 -9.88 7.44 -2.35
CA MET A 182 -11.20 7.47 -1.72
C MET A 182 -11.89 8.83 -1.84
N GLY A 183 -11.13 9.92 -1.87
CA GLY A 183 -11.63 11.28 -2.01
C GLY A 183 -10.50 12.29 -2.12
N ARG A 184 -10.80 13.50 -2.59
CA ARG A 184 -9.83 14.61 -2.65
C ARG A 184 -9.55 15.23 -1.29
N ASN A 185 -10.49 15.07 -0.36
CA ASN A 185 -10.41 15.48 1.04
C ASN A 185 -11.15 14.47 1.92
N ILE A 186 -11.03 14.62 3.23
CA ILE A 186 -11.58 13.68 4.20
C ILE A 186 -13.11 13.62 4.17
N ASP A 187 -13.79 14.75 3.94
CA ASP A 187 -15.25 14.80 3.92
C ASP A 187 -15.83 14.03 2.72
N GLU A 188 -15.25 14.20 1.53
CA GLU A 188 -15.62 13.43 0.33
C GLU A 188 -15.39 11.93 0.55
N ALA A 189 -14.28 11.56 1.19
CA ALA A 189 -13.95 10.17 1.50
C ALA A 189 -14.94 9.55 2.51
N LEU A 190 -15.32 10.27 3.55
CA LEU A 190 -16.32 9.82 4.53
C LEU A 190 -17.71 9.62 3.90
N VAL A 191 -18.12 10.51 3.00
CA VAL A 191 -19.39 10.35 2.28
C VAL A 191 -19.37 9.07 1.43
N ARG A 192 -18.28 8.84 0.72
CA ARG A 192 -18.13 7.66 -0.16
C ARG A 192 -18.02 6.34 0.61
N ALA A 193 -17.51 6.35 1.84
CA ALA A 193 -17.36 5.16 2.68
C ALA A 193 -18.69 4.54 3.12
N LYS A 194 -19.76 5.33 3.27
CA LYS A 194 -21.02 4.93 3.88
C LYS A 194 -21.65 3.66 3.30
N ASP A 195 -21.60 3.50 1.97
CA ASP A 195 -22.17 2.30 1.32
C ASP A 195 -21.44 1.01 1.76
N SER A 196 -20.11 1.03 1.78
CA SER A 196 -19.32 -0.12 2.20
C SER A 196 -19.34 -0.32 3.73
N GLU A 197 -19.44 0.76 4.52
CA GLU A 197 -19.63 0.65 5.97
C GLU A 197 -20.93 -0.07 6.32
N SER A 198 -22.00 0.14 5.55
CA SER A 198 -23.25 -0.58 5.72
C SER A 198 -23.13 -2.10 5.47
N LYS A 199 -22.11 -2.53 4.72
CA LYS A 199 -21.76 -3.92 4.44
C LYS A 199 -20.78 -4.53 5.47
N GLY A 200 -20.38 -3.78 6.50
CA GLY A 200 -19.49 -4.24 7.57
C GLY A 200 -18.00 -3.91 7.37
N TYR A 201 -17.65 -3.09 6.38
CA TYR A 201 -16.29 -2.58 6.23
C TYR A 201 -16.00 -1.44 7.20
N VAL A 202 -14.74 -1.29 7.57
CA VAL A 202 -14.21 -0.18 8.35
C VAL A 202 -13.06 0.46 7.56
N TYR A 203 -12.69 1.69 7.86
CA TYR A 203 -11.69 2.42 7.08
C TYR A 203 -10.50 2.88 7.92
N SER A 204 -9.31 2.87 7.33
CA SER A 204 -8.12 3.59 7.80
C SER A 204 -7.72 4.57 6.71
N TYR A 205 -7.86 5.86 6.98
CA TYR A 205 -7.58 6.90 6.00
C TYR A 205 -6.10 7.28 6.01
N ASP A 206 -5.51 7.38 4.84
CA ASP A 206 -4.16 7.87 4.60
C ASP A 206 -4.26 9.22 3.88
N MET A 207 -3.97 10.31 4.59
CA MET A 207 -3.84 11.61 3.95
C MET A 207 -2.57 11.58 3.11
N LEU A 208 -2.73 11.57 1.77
CA LEU A 208 -1.60 11.50 0.86
C LEU A 208 -0.61 12.62 1.15
N GLY A 209 0.65 12.27 1.17
CA GLY A 209 1.79 13.12 1.50
C GLY A 209 2.85 12.32 2.24
N GLU A 210 4.08 12.39 1.75
CA GLU A 210 5.24 11.73 2.33
C GLU A 210 6.50 12.52 1.97
N ALA A 211 7.61 12.23 2.63
CA ALA A 211 8.91 12.83 2.35
C ALA A 211 8.85 14.37 2.26
N ALA A 212 8.37 15.04 3.31
CA ALA A 212 8.41 16.49 3.43
C ALA A 212 9.83 17.00 3.15
N ARG A 213 9.97 17.99 2.27
CA ARG A 213 11.28 18.56 1.90
C ARG A 213 11.69 19.69 2.79
N THR A 214 10.70 20.43 3.32
CA THR A 214 10.87 21.58 4.20
C THR A 214 9.99 21.46 5.43
N MET A 215 10.26 22.23 6.48
CA MET A 215 9.34 22.32 7.63
C MET A 215 7.96 22.86 7.23
N ARG A 216 7.90 23.74 6.23
CA ARG A 216 6.62 24.24 5.68
C ARG A 216 5.78 23.09 5.08
N ASP A 217 6.39 22.15 4.39
CA ASP A 217 5.68 20.96 3.89
C ASP A 217 5.21 20.09 5.06
N ALA A 218 6.08 19.88 6.05
CA ALA A 218 5.74 19.12 7.25
C ALA A 218 4.59 19.76 8.05
N ASP A 219 4.55 21.09 8.13
CA ASP A 219 3.46 21.82 8.79
C ASP A 219 2.13 21.68 8.03
N ARG A 220 2.18 21.71 6.70
CA ARG A 220 1.02 21.47 5.84
C ARG A 220 0.45 20.06 6.04
N TYR A 221 1.31 19.04 6.00
CA TYR A 221 0.89 17.66 6.23
C TYR A 221 0.38 17.42 7.66
N TYR A 222 1.05 18.01 8.64
CA TYR A 222 0.58 17.97 10.03
C TYR A 222 -0.83 18.55 10.18
N ALA A 223 -1.09 19.73 9.60
CA ALA A 223 -2.42 20.34 9.61
C ALA A 223 -3.47 19.45 8.93
N SER A 224 -3.13 18.83 7.81
CA SER A 224 -4.00 17.88 7.10
C SER A 224 -4.33 16.65 7.95
N TYR A 225 -3.34 16.06 8.65
CA TYR A 225 -3.59 14.96 9.58
C TYR A 225 -4.49 15.37 10.75
N LEU A 226 -4.25 16.55 11.32
CA LEU A 226 -5.05 17.05 12.45
C LEU A 226 -6.51 17.29 12.05
N GLU A 227 -6.75 17.92 10.91
CA GLU A 227 -8.08 18.13 10.33
C GLU A 227 -8.79 16.78 10.08
N ALA A 228 -8.08 15.82 9.49
CA ALA A 228 -8.62 14.48 9.26
C ALA A 228 -8.97 13.77 10.57
N ILE A 229 -8.14 13.83 11.60
CA ILE A 229 -8.43 13.22 12.91
C ILE A 229 -9.71 13.83 13.52
N HIS A 230 -9.90 15.14 13.43
CA HIS A 230 -11.12 15.80 13.92
C HIS A 230 -12.37 15.37 13.14
N ALA A 231 -12.29 15.25 11.81
CA ALA A 231 -13.39 14.78 10.98
C ALA A 231 -13.75 13.32 11.28
N LEU A 232 -12.73 12.45 11.37
CA LEU A 232 -12.89 11.03 11.71
C LEU A 232 -13.45 10.84 13.11
N GLY A 233 -12.98 11.64 14.08
CA GLY A 233 -13.47 11.61 15.47
C GLY A 233 -14.95 11.93 15.57
N LYS A 234 -15.42 12.94 14.84
CA LYS A 234 -16.85 13.27 14.76
C LYS A 234 -17.67 12.14 14.12
N ALA A 235 -17.11 11.42 13.16
CA ALA A 235 -17.77 10.31 12.47
C ALA A 235 -17.73 8.98 13.24
N ALA A 236 -16.84 8.84 14.23
CA ALA A 236 -16.55 7.58 14.93
C ALA A 236 -17.70 7.02 15.75
N GLY A 237 -18.55 7.90 16.33
CA GLY A 237 -19.75 7.47 17.08
C GLY A 237 -19.43 6.67 18.35
N ASN A 238 -18.29 6.89 18.99
CA ASN A 238 -17.82 6.25 20.22
C ASN A 238 -17.80 4.71 20.18
N LYS A 239 -17.45 4.13 19.03
CA LYS A 239 -17.43 2.66 18.83
C LYS A 239 -16.09 2.00 19.20
N GLY A 240 -15.13 2.80 19.65
CA GLY A 240 -13.76 2.36 19.95
C GLY A 240 -12.89 2.15 18.71
N PRO A 241 -11.56 2.01 18.86
CA PRO A 241 -10.60 2.08 17.77
C PRO A 241 -10.72 0.93 16.76
N ILE A 242 -11.32 -0.20 17.17
CA ILE A 242 -11.48 -1.37 16.30
C ILE A 242 -12.65 -1.17 15.32
N LYS A 243 -13.76 -0.58 15.78
CA LYS A 243 -14.99 -0.44 14.98
C LYS A 243 -15.17 0.96 14.40
N SER A 244 -14.34 1.92 14.80
CA SER A 244 -14.34 3.27 14.27
C SER A 244 -13.41 3.40 13.06
N PRO A 245 -13.62 4.40 12.20
CA PRO A 245 -12.60 4.80 11.24
C PRO A 245 -11.31 5.19 11.98
N GLY A 246 -10.17 4.95 11.35
CA GLY A 246 -8.86 5.30 11.87
C GLY A 246 -8.05 6.10 10.86
N ILE A 247 -6.85 6.52 11.28
CA ILE A 247 -5.91 7.25 10.43
C ILE A 247 -4.56 6.54 10.36
N SER A 248 -3.92 6.64 9.20
CA SER A 248 -2.54 6.22 8.97
C SER A 248 -1.66 7.44 8.76
N VAL A 249 -0.50 7.48 9.42
CA VAL A 249 0.40 8.63 9.42
C VAL A 249 1.80 8.21 9.02
N LYS A 250 2.46 8.96 8.15
CA LYS A 250 3.85 8.77 7.75
C LYS A 250 4.78 9.72 8.49
N LEU A 251 5.83 9.19 9.10
CA LEU A 251 6.79 10.00 9.86
C LEU A 251 7.55 10.97 8.95
N SER A 252 7.86 10.56 7.73
CA SER A 252 8.52 11.44 6.75
C SER A 252 7.66 12.61 6.28
N ALA A 253 6.35 12.54 6.43
CA ALA A 253 5.45 13.68 6.20
C ALA A 253 5.52 14.72 7.32
N LEU A 254 5.89 14.32 8.53
CA LEU A 254 5.88 15.19 9.71
C LEU A 254 7.23 15.87 9.96
N HIS A 255 8.31 15.43 9.31
CA HIS A 255 9.64 16.00 9.51
C HIS A 255 10.55 15.85 8.28
N PRO A 256 11.15 16.96 7.73
CA PRO A 256 11.93 16.91 6.49
C PRO A 256 13.32 16.29 6.64
N ARG A 257 13.76 16.03 7.86
CA ARG A 257 15.04 15.39 8.17
C ARG A 257 14.84 14.09 8.94
N PHE A 258 13.84 13.30 8.53
CA PHE A 258 13.57 11.98 9.11
C PHE A 258 14.62 10.98 8.60
N ASP A 259 15.79 11.02 9.23
CA ASP A 259 16.99 10.28 8.88
C ASP A 259 17.78 9.91 10.14
N ALA A 260 18.39 8.71 10.16
CA ALA A 260 19.15 8.19 11.29
C ALA A 260 20.34 9.10 11.70
N PHE A 261 20.97 9.80 10.74
CA PHE A 261 22.04 10.76 11.01
C PHE A 261 21.56 12.01 11.76
N GLN A 262 20.25 12.28 11.75
CA GLN A 262 19.62 13.39 12.46
C GLN A 262 18.81 12.94 13.68
N ARG A 263 19.07 11.73 14.21
CA ARG A 263 18.28 11.05 15.24
C ARG A 263 17.89 11.97 16.40
N ASN A 264 18.84 12.67 17.03
CA ASN A 264 18.55 13.55 18.17
C ASN A 264 17.56 14.64 17.79
N ARG A 265 17.78 15.29 16.67
CA ARG A 265 16.89 16.32 16.15
C ARG A 265 15.49 15.76 15.85
N VAL A 266 15.42 14.55 15.28
CA VAL A 266 14.13 13.89 14.98
C VAL A 266 13.40 13.58 16.29
N ILE A 267 14.07 13.06 17.30
CA ILE A 267 13.44 12.80 18.60
C ILE A 267 12.92 14.09 19.21
N ASP A 268 13.70 15.15 19.20
CA ASP A 268 13.32 16.43 19.83
C ASP A 268 12.19 17.16 19.08
N GLU A 269 12.13 17.08 17.75
CA GLU A 269 11.19 17.84 16.93
C GLU A 269 9.97 17.02 16.46
N LEU A 270 10.14 15.72 16.11
CA LEU A 270 9.08 14.87 15.56
C LEU A 270 8.22 14.20 16.65
N VAL A 271 8.83 13.71 17.74
CA VAL A 271 8.08 13.04 18.81
C VAL A 271 6.96 13.93 19.38
N PRO A 272 7.19 15.21 19.70
CA PRO A 272 6.11 16.09 20.17
C PRO A 272 4.97 16.22 19.14
N ARG A 273 5.28 16.32 17.85
CA ARG A 273 4.26 16.45 16.78
C ARG A 273 3.42 15.17 16.66
N LEU A 274 4.06 14.01 16.65
CA LEU A 274 3.36 12.73 16.62
C LEU A 274 2.51 12.50 17.86
N MET A 275 3.03 12.89 19.03
CA MET A 275 2.33 12.80 20.31
C MET A 275 1.04 13.62 20.31
N GLU A 276 1.07 14.84 19.80
CA GLU A 276 -0.12 15.70 19.74
C GLU A 276 -1.21 15.10 18.84
N LEU A 277 -0.85 14.56 17.67
CA LEU A 277 -1.77 13.82 16.82
C LEU A 277 -2.34 12.58 17.52
N ALA A 278 -1.50 11.82 18.24
CA ALA A 278 -1.90 10.62 18.97
C ALA A 278 -2.86 10.95 20.14
N ILE A 279 -2.60 12.03 20.90
CA ILE A 279 -3.48 12.51 21.98
C ILE A 279 -4.84 12.93 21.39
N THR A 280 -4.82 13.62 20.25
CA THR A 280 -6.06 14.03 19.57
C THR A 280 -6.86 12.80 19.10
N ALA A 281 -6.21 11.79 18.53
CA ALA A 281 -6.86 10.55 18.14
C ALA A 281 -7.41 9.77 19.35
N LYS A 282 -6.66 9.73 20.46
CA LYS A 282 -7.11 9.17 21.74
C LYS A 282 -8.36 9.85 22.26
N ALA A 283 -8.44 11.18 22.20
CA ALA A 283 -9.59 11.94 22.68
C ALA A 283 -10.90 11.54 21.96
N TYR A 284 -10.80 11.05 20.72
CA TYR A 284 -11.92 10.52 19.95
C TYR A 284 -12.04 8.99 20.01
N ASP A 285 -11.14 8.30 20.70
CA ASP A 285 -11.06 6.85 20.77
C ASP A 285 -11.07 6.17 19.38
N ILE A 286 -10.30 6.70 18.43
CA ILE A 286 -10.12 6.17 17.07
C ILE A 286 -8.76 5.48 16.91
N GLY A 287 -8.62 4.64 15.88
CA GLY A 287 -7.34 4.01 15.54
C GLY A 287 -6.34 4.99 14.93
N PHE A 288 -5.08 4.93 15.37
CA PHE A 288 -3.97 5.74 14.88
C PHE A 288 -2.78 4.84 14.56
N THR A 289 -2.42 4.71 13.30
CA THR A 289 -1.37 3.79 12.86
C THR A 289 -0.21 4.55 12.23
N VAL A 290 1.01 4.32 12.70
CA VAL A 290 2.24 4.79 12.04
C VAL A 290 2.58 3.84 10.91
N ASP A 291 2.60 4.33 9.68
CA ASP A 291 2.96 3.55 8.51
C ASP A 291 4.46 3.26 8.48
N ALA A 292 4.83 2.09 7.95
CA ALA A 292 6.22 1.74 7.70
C ALA A 292 6.68 2.34 6.35
N GLU A 293 7.90 2.82 6.34
CA GLU A 293 8.56 3.42 5.19
C GLU A 293 9.82 2.61 4.81
N GLU A 294 10.85 3.22 4.22
CA GLU A 294 12.06 2.52 3.76
C GLU A 294 12.79 1.81 4.92
N ALA A 295 13.49 0.73 4.60
CA ALA A 295 14.13 -0.12 5.60
C ALA A 295 15.19 0.61 6.44
N ASN A 296 15.92 1.56 5.87
CA ASN A 296 16.93 2.34 6.57
C ASN A 296 16.35 3.26 7.66
N ARG A 297 15.04 3.54 7.63
CA ARG A 297 14.33 4.38 8.61
C ARG A 297 13.72 3.58 9.76
N LEU A 298 13.70 2.23 9.67
CA LEU A 298 12.97 1.41 10.64
C LEU A 298 13.43 1.63 12.07
N GLU A 299 14.76 1.62 12.33
CA GLU A 299 15.29 1.78 13.69
C GLU A 299 14.82 3.10 14.32
N LEU A 300 14.95 4.19 13.58
CA LEU A 300 14.49 5.51 14.03
C LEU A 300 12.97 5.56 14.20
N SER A 301 12.22 4.89 13.32
CA SER A 301 10.76 4.76 13.47
C SER A 301 10.38 4.07 14.76
N LEU A 302 11.07 2.97 15.11
CA LEU A 302 10.83 2.25 16.34
C LEU A 302 11.16 3.09 17.58
N ASP A 303 12.23 3.91 17.53
CA ASP A 303 12.58 4.83 18.63
C ASP A 303 11.49 5.89 18.85
N VAL A 304 10.97 6.47 17.76
CA VAL A 304 9.88 7.46 17.80
C VAL A 304 8.59 6.81 18.32
N ILE A 305 8.25 5.62 17.83
CA ILE A 305 7.05 4.88 18.24
C ILE A 305 7.13 4.49 19.72
N GLU A 306 8.27 3.99 20.19
CA GLU A 306 8.50 3.65 21.58
C GLU A 306 8.31 4.88 22.48
N SER A 307 8.95 6.00 22.13
CA SER A 307 8.85 7.26 22.86
C SER A 307 7.41 7.76 23.00
N VAL A 308 6.60 7.63 21.95
CA VAL A 308 5.19 8.04 21.97
C VAL A 308 4.33 7.00 22.69
N PHE A 309 4.48 5.73 22.37
CA PHE A 309 3.62 4.68 22.93
C PHE A 309 3.81 4.48 24.43
N THR A 310 5.01 4.65 24.96
CA THR A 310 5.27 4.50 26.40
C THR A 310 4.87 5.69 27.24
N ASP A 311 4.50 6.82 26.64
CA ASP A 311 4.11 8.02 27.36
C ASP A 311 2.79 7.82 28.12
N PRO A 312 2.73 8.20 29.43
CA PRO A 312 1.53 8.04 30.27
C PRO A 312 0.30 8.79 29.73
N ARG A 313 0.47 9.84 28.92
CA ARG A 313 -0.65 10.57 28.32
C ARG A 313 -1.53 9.69 27.41
N LEU A 314 -0.98 8.57 26.93
CA LEU A 314 -1.72 7.60 26.13
C LEU A 314 -2.29 6.42 26.94
N ASP A 315 -2.15 6.39 28.27
CA ASP A 315 -2.65 5.30 29.11
C ASP A 315 -4.17 5.08 28.94
N GLY A 316 -4.57 3.82 28.99
CA GLY A 316 -5.97 3.41 28.81
C GLY A 316 -6.48 3.39 27.37
N TRP A 317 -5.67 3.75 26.38
CA TRP A 317 -6.05 3.74 24.97
C TRP A 317 -5.32 2.62 24.20
N ASN A 318 -6.10 1.81 23.46
CA ASN A 318 -5.61 0.69 22.65
C ASN A 318 -5.70 0.96 21.14
N GLY A 319 -5.78 2.23 20.74
CA GLY A 319 -5.91 2.64 19.34
C GLY A 319 -4.61 2.99 18.65
N PHE A 320 -3.48 3.04 19.39
CA PHE A 320 -2.16 3.30 18.80
C PHE A 320 -1.61 2.04 18.12
N GLY A 321 -0.96 2.21 16.98
CA GLY A 321 -0.42 1.08 16.22
C GLY A 321 0.67 1.45 15.23
N LEU A 322 1.20 0.42 14.59
CA LEU A 322 2.21 0.55 13.55
C LEU A 322 2.05 -0.50 12.46
N ALA A 323 2.64 -0.24 11.30
CA ALA A 323 2.77 -1.22 10.23
C ALA A 323 4.13 -1.94 10.31
N ILE A 324 4.14 -3.25 10.02
CA ILE A 324 5.34 -4.09 9.92
C ILE A 324 5.39 -4.69 8.51
N GLN A 325 6.53 -4.56 7.85
CA GLN A 325 6.75 -5.04 6.48
C GLN A 325 7.48 -6.38 6.50
N ALA A 326 6.76 -7.47 6.20
CA ALA A 326 7.29 -8.83 6.25
C ALA A 326 8.37 -9.13 5.19
N TYR A 327 8.50 -8.31 4.14
CA TYR A 327 9.56 -8.48 3.16
C TYR A 327 10.96 -8.09 3.72
N GLN A 328 11.02 -7.35 4.86
CA GLN A 328 12.28 -7.10 5.54
C GLN A 328 12.74 -8.35 6.28
N LYS A 329 14.01 -8.72 6.12
CA LYS A 329 14.60 -9.93 6.74
C LYS A 329 14.49 -9.93 8.27
N ARG A 330 14.42 -8.77 8.88
CA ARG A 330 14.30 -8.55 10.33
C ARG A 330 12.86 -8.47 10.87
N ALA A 331 11.82 -8.62 10.00
CA ALA A 331 10.42 -8.39 10.37
C ALA A 331 9.95 -9.24 11.56
N VAL A 332 10.37 -10.50 11.63
CA VAL A 332 9.99 -11.41 12.73
C VAL A 332 10.47 -10.92 14.09
N TRP A 333 11.65 -10.30 14.14
CA TRP A 333 12.22 -9.74 15.37
C TRP A 333 11.55 -8.40 15.75
N VAL A 334 11.10 -7.63 14.75
CA VAL A 334 10.24 -6.46 14.99
C VAL A 334 8.93 -6.87 15.63
N VAL A 335 8.31 -7.97 15.17
CA VAL A 335 7.09 -8.52 15.78
C VAL A 335 7.34 -8.88 17.25
N ASP A 336 8.44 -9.57 17.57
CA ASP A 336 8.78 -9.93 18.96
C ASP A 336 8.98 -8.69 19.84
N TRP A 337 9.66 -7.67 19.32
CA TRP A 337 9.88 -6.42 20.03
C TRP A 337 8.56 -5.67 20.30
N VAL A 338 7.68 -5.60 19.31
CA VAL A 338 6.36 -4.95 19.43
C VAL A 338 5.48 -5.65 20.48
N ILE A 339 5.47 -6.99 20.47
CA ILE A 339 4.74 -7.78 21.47
C ILE A 339 5.29 -7.52 22.88
N GLN A 340 6.61 -7.49 23.02
CA GLN A 340 7.25 -7.21 24.31
C GLN A 340 6.96 -5.78 24.79
N LEU A 341 7.02 -4.78 23.91
CA LEU A 341 6.70 -3.40 24.20
C LEU A 341 5.25 -3.24 24.70
N ALA A 342 4.30 -3.88 24.02
CA ALA A 342 2.89 -3.89 24.42
C ALA A 342 2.68 -4.52 25.80
N ARG A 343 3.34 -5.65 26.08
CA ARG A 343 3.28 -6.33 27.37
C ARG A 343 3.87 -5.50 28.49
N ASN A 344 5.01 -4.84 28.25
CA ASN A 344 5.68 -3.98 29.24
C ASN A 344 4.83 -2.78 29.65
N THR A 345 4.01 -2.25 28.75
CA THR A 345 3.11 -1.11 29.02
C THR A 345 1.72 -1.53 29.53
N GLY A 346 1.37 -2.82 29.44
CA GLY A 346 0.02 -3.32 29.76
C GLY A 346 -1.06 -2.82 28.80
N ARG A 347 -0.70 -2.29 27.62
CA ARG A 347 -1.61 -1.77 26.59
C ARG A 347 -1.50 -2.58 25.31
N LYS A 348 -2.59 -2.67 24.56
CA LYS A 348 -2.56 -3.32 23.24
C LYS A 348 -2.07 -2.37 22.16
N LEU A 349 -1.23 -2.88 21.26
CA LEU A 349 -0.85 -2.24 20.01
C LEU A 349 -1.66 -2.78 18.84
N MET A 350 -2.14 -1.91 17.96
CA MET A 350 -2.71 -2.31 16.67
C MET A 350 -1.55 -2.56 15.69
N VAL A 351 -1.39 -3.80 15.22
CA VAL A 351 -0.25 -4.18 14.38
C VAL A 351 -0.70 -4.56 12.99
N ARG A 352 -0.43 -3.68 12.01
CA ARG A 352 -0.68 -3.94 10.60
C ARG A 352 0.47 -4.71 9.98
N LEU A 353 0.26 -5.98 9.69
CA LEU A 353 1.22 -6.81 8.96
C LEU A 353 0.97 -6.68 7.46
N VAL A 354 1.93 -6.16 6.74
CA VAL A 354 1.96 -6.06 5.27
C VAL A 354 3.13 -6.86 4.69
N LYS A 355 3.13 -7.15 3.39
CA LYS A 355 4.31 -7.75 2.74
C LYS A 355 5.42 -6.71 2.58
N GLY A 356 5.14 -5.57 2.00
CA GLY A 356 6.04 -4.43 1.84
C GLY A 356 5.66 -3.60 0.62
N ALA A 357 6.08 -2.34 0.59
CA ALA A 357 5.66 -1.39 -0.44
C ALA A 357 6.81 -0.62 -1.12
N TYR A 358 8.07 -0.96 -0.84
CA TYR A 358 9.24 -0.23 -1.35
C TYR A 358 10.29 -1.17 -1.95
N TRP A 359 9.88 -2.35 -2.43
CA TRP A 359 10.81 -3.40 -2.84
C TRP A 359 11.79 -2.93 -3.92
N ASP A 360 11.31 -2.28 -4.97
CA ASP A 360 12.13 -1.77 -6.06
C ASP A 360 13.15 -0.73 -5.58
N THR A 361 12.73 0.18 -4.73
CA THR A 361 13.61 1.20 -4.10
C THR A 361 14.69 0.53 -3.26
N GLU A 362 14.33 -0.44 -2.41
CA GLU A 362 15.28 -1.14 -1.54
C GLU A 362 16.35 -1.91 -2.33
N ILE A 363 15.95 -2.55 -3.42
CA ILE A 363 16.88 -3.26 -4.30
C ILE A 363 17.80 -2.27 -5.03
N LYS A 364 17.25 -1.22 -5.65
CA LYS A 364 18.01 -0.22 -6.39
C LYS A 364 18.98 0.56 -5.50
N ASP A 365 18.56 0.99 -4.31
CA ASP A 365 19.42 1.67 -3.36
C ASP A 365 20.57 0.78 -2.90
N SER A 366 20.30 -0.49 -2.63
CA SER A 366 21.34 -1.44 -2.25
C SER A 366 22.37 -1.64 -3.36
N GLN A 367 21.93 -1.75 -4.61
CA GLN A 367 22.80 -1.88 -5.78
C GLN A 367 23.61 -0.60 -6.02
N ALA A 368 22.97 0.57 -5.97
CA ALA A 368 23.62 1.86 -6.21
C ALA A 368 24.69 2.16 -5.15
N ASN A 369 24.49 1.74 -3.91
CA ASN A 369 25.46 1.92 -2.82
C ASN A 369 26.49 0.77 -2.73
N GLY A 370 26.44 -0.24 -3.61
CA GLY A 370 27.39 -1.35 -3.64
C GLY A 370 27.33 -2.24 -2.40
N PHE A 371 26.18 -2.36 -1.74
CA PHE A 371 26.03 -3.25 -0.59
C PHE A 371 26.03 -4.72 -1.02
N VAL A 372 26.63 -5.57 -0.20
CA VAL A 372 26.78 -7.01 -0.50
C VAL A 372 25.43 -7.74 -0.51
N ASP A 373 24.48 -7.27 0.30
CA ASP A 373 23.16 -7.90 0.44
C ASP A 373 22.06 -6.85 0.60
N PHE A 374 20.80 -7.31 0.57
CA PHE A 374 19.61 -6.49 0.59
C PHE A 374 18.92 -6.52 1.96
N PRO A 375 18.26 -5.44 2.41
CA PRO A 375 17.48 -5.43 3.65
C PRO A 375 16.16 -6.20 3.54
N VAL A 376 15.77 -6.52 2.30
CA VAL A 376 14.52 -7.20 1.94
C VAL A 376 14.81 -8.52 1.24
N TYR A 377 13.85 -9.43 1.26
CA TYR A 377 13.93 -10.67 0.49
C TYR A 377 13.88 -10.38 -1.00
N THR A 378 14.71 -11.08 -1.77
CA THR A 378 14.76 -10.95 -3.23
C THR A 378 13.70 -11.81 -3.92
N ARG A 379 13.19 -12.84 -3.23
CA ARG A 379 12.18 -13.76 -3.76
C ARG A 379 10.85 -13.58 -3.03
N LYS A 380 9.77 -13.50 -3.80
CA LYS A 380 8.42 -13.40 -3.25
C LYS A 380 8.07 -14.56 -2.30
N ALA A 381 8.52 -15.78 -2.61
CA ALA A 381 8.31 -16.94 -1.75
C ALA A 381 8.92 -16.77 -0.35
N SER A 382 10.10 -16.16 -0.25
CA SER A 382 10.76 -15.83 1.02
C SER A 382 9.93 -14.83 1.83
N THR A 383 9.39 -13.80 1.18
CA THR A 383 8.46 -12.86 1.80
C THR A 383 7.18 -13.56 2.29
N ASP A 384 6.65 -14.51 1.53
CA ASP A 384 5.45 -15.27 1.93
C ASP A 384 5.71 -16.13 3.18
N VAL A 385 6.90 -16.74 3.31
CA VAL A 385 7.33 -17.47 4.53
C VAL A 385 7.44 -16.53 5.72
N SER A 386 8.10 -15.39 5.56
CA SER A 386 8.24 -14.36 6.60
C SER A 386 6.88 -13.81 7.05
N TYR A 387 6.01 -13.47 6.12
CA TYR A 387 4.64 -13.02 6.41
C TYR A 387 3.88 -14.04 7.26
N LYS A 388 3.97 -15.32 6.91
CA LYS A 388 3.32 -16.41 7.63
C LYS A 388 3.89 -16.58 9.04
N ALA A 389 5.23 -16.54 9.21
CA ALA A 389 5.87 -16.61 10.51
C ALA A 389 5.45 -15.44 11.42
N CYS A 390 5.44 -14.23 10.90
CA CYS A 390 4.95 -13.04 11.59
C CYS A 390 3.46 -13.17 11.97
N ALA A 391 2.62 -13.65 11.05
CA ALA A 391 1.19 -13.84 11.30
C ALA A 391 0.93 -14.86 12.43
N ILE A 392 1.67 -15.97 12.48
CA ILE A 392 1.58 -16.95 13.54
C ILE A 392 1.88 -16.33 14.91
N LYS A 393 2.98 -15.56 15.01
CA LYS A 393 3.37 -14.86 16.24
C LYS A 393 2.31 -13.84 16.69
N LEU A 394 1.81 -13.02 15.78
CA LEU A 394 0.76 -12.03 16.08
C LEU A 394 -0.55 -12.70 16.52
N MET A 395 -0.95 -13.78 15.87
CA MET A 395 -2.14 -14.55 16.26
C MET A 395 -1.98 -15.21 17.64
N ALA A 396 -0.77 -15.61 18.01
CA ALA A 396 -0.50 -16.17 19.35
C ALA A 396 -0.46 -15.09 20.44
N ALA A 397 -0.20 -13.83 20.11
CA ALA A 397 -0.03 -12.71 21.03
C ALA A 397 -1.25 -11.75 21.09
N ARG A 398 -2.46 -12.24 20.88
CA ARG A 398 -3.69 -11.42 20.93
C ARG A 398 -4.01 -10.84 22.32
N ASP A 399 -3.32 -11.30 23.35
CA ASP A 399 -3.28 -10.67 24.66
C ASP A 399 -2.67 -9.24 24.60
N ALA A 400 -1.60 -9.08 23.82
CA ALA A 400 -0.80 -7.86 23.73
C ALA A 400 -1.06 -7.03 22.47
N VAL A 401 -1.51 -7.64 21.38
CA VAL A 401 -1.71 -6.95 20.09
C VAL A 401 -3.09 -7.19 19.51
N PHE A 402 -3.59 -6.21 18.76
CA PHE A 402 -4.69 -6.38 17.83
C PHE A 402 -4.11 -6.53 16.42
N ALA A 403 -4.09 -7.75 15.91
CA ALA A 403 -3.47 -8.06 14.63
C ALA A 403 -4.34 -7.63 13.45
N GLN A 404 -3.73 -6.94 12.47
CA GLN A 404 -4.38 -6.45 11.26
C GLN A 404 -3.63 -7.00 10.04
N PHE A 405 -4.22 -7.98 9.36
CA PHE A 405 -3.57 -8.72 8.28
C PHE A 405 -3.88 -8.11 6.91
N ALA A 406 -2.94 -7.33 6.38
CA ALA A 406 -3.07 -6.70 5.07
C ALA A 406 -2.52 -7.61 3.96
N THR A 407 -3.40 -8.13 3.13
CA THR A 407 -3.04 -9.01 2.01
C THR A 407 -4.15 -9.07 0.97
N HIS A 408 -3.81 -9.32 -0.31
CA HIS A 408 -4.77 -9.66 -1.38
C HIS A 408 -4.59 -11.10 -1.87
N ASN A 409 -3.82 -11.91 -1.13
CA ASN A 409 -3.52 -13.29 -1.48
C ASN A 409 -4.49 -14.25 -0.77
N ALA A 410 -5.30 -14.98 -1.53
CA ALA A 410 -6.30 -15.91 -1.01
C ALA A 410 -5.72 -16.98 -0.08
N TYR A 411 -4.51 -17.49 -0.36
CA TYR A 411 -3.87 -18.49 0.50
C TYR A 411 -3.40 -17.89 1.83
N SER A 412 -2.91 -16.66 1.84
CA SER A 412 -2.60 -15.94 3.09
C SER A 412 -3.85 -15.73 3.93
N VAL A 413 -4.97 -15.30 3.31
CA VAL A 413 -6.27 -15.16 3.99
C VAL A 413 -6.71 -16.49 4.58
N ALA A 414 -6.73 -17.56 3.80
CA ALA A 414 -7.13 -18.89 4.25
C ALA A 414 -6.23 -19.42 5.38
N THR A 415 -4.91 -19.16 5.32
CA THR A 415 -3.97 -19.52 6.38
C THR A 415 -4.30 -18.81 7.69
N ILE A 416 -4.60 -17.52 7.66
CA ILE A 416 -4.97 -16.75 8.86
C ILE A 416 -6.30 -17.25 9.44
N LEU A 417 -7.28 -17.56 8.60
CA LEU A 417 -8.55 -18.15 9.04
C LEU A 417 -8.35 -19.51 9.72
N GLU A 418 -7.43 -20.34 9.23
CA GLU A 418 -7.07 -21.60 9.90
C GLU A 418 -6.36 -21.35 11.25
N LEU A 419 -5.47 -20.37 11.34
CA LEU A 419 -4.84 -19.95 12.60
C LEU A 419 -5.84 -19.43 13.63
N ALA A 420 -6.91 -18.80 13.14
CA ALA A 420 -7.99 -18.29 13.99
C ALA A 420 -8.88 -19.38 14.60
N LYS A 421 -8.83 -20.62 14.06
CA LYS A 421 -9.60 -21.78 14.59
C LYS A 421 -11.10 -21.51 14.77
N GLY A 422 -11.69 -20.74 13.86
CA GLY A 422 -13.10 -20.35 13.90
C GLY A 422 -13.42 -19.10 14.72
N GLU A 423 -12.45 -18.51 15.41
CA GLU A 423 -12.64 -17.21 16.06
C GLU A 423 -12.70 -16.09 15.04
N LYS A 424 -13.66 -15.17 15.22
CA LYS A 424 -13.91 -14.05 14.30
C LYS A 424 -13.48 -12.71 14.86
N HIS A 425 -12.99 -12.69 16.09
CA HIS A 425 -12.66 -11.48 16.83
C HIS A 425 -11.20 -11.51 17.32
N GLY A 426 -10.69 -10.34 17.73
CA GLY A 426 -9.31 -10.18 18.20
C GLY A 426 -8.29 -9.98 17.09
N PHE A 427 -8.73 -9.93 15.84
CA PHE A 427 -7.94 -9.55 14.66
C PHE A 427 -8.88 -9.03 13.55
N GLU A 428 -8.31 -8.43 12.53
CA GLU A 428 -9.03 -8.04 11.31
C GLU A 428 -8.17 -8.29 10.07
N PHE A 429 -8.83 -8.34 8.93
CA PHE A 429 -8.14 -8.22 7.66
C PHE A 429 -8.07 -6.77 7.19
N GLN A 430 -7.10 -6.48 6.32
CA GLN A 430 -7.03 -5.20 5.64
C GLN A 430 -6.83 -5.38 4.13
N ARG A 431 -7.44 -4.50 3.35
CA ARG A 431 -7.23 -4.38 1.91
C ARG A 431 -6.98 -2.94 1.50
N LEU A 432 -6.40 -2.76 0.34
CA LEU A 432 -6.30 -1.44 -0.27
C LEU A 432 -7.63 -1.05 -0.91
N HIS A 433 -7.96 0.24 -0.88
CA HIS A 433 -9.10 0.76 -1.64
C HIS A 433 -8.90 0.48 -3.13
N GLY A 434 -9.95 0.04 -3.81
CA GLY A 434 -9.91 -0.35 -5.23
C GLY A 434 -9.25 -1.70 -5.53
N MET A 435 -8.86 -2.48 -4.53
CA MET A 435 -8.25 -3.80 -4.72
C MET A 435 -8.90 -4.86 -3.83
N GLY A 436 -9.00 -6.09 -4.35
CA GLY A 436 -9.41 -7.27 -3.59
C GLY A 436 -10.87 -7.28 -3.12
N GLU A 437 -11.76 -6.51 -3.74
CA GLU A 437 -13.15 -6.38 -3.33
C GLU A 437 -13.87 -7.74 -3.34
N SER A 438 -13.82 -8.47 -4.44
CA SER A 438 -14.48 -9.78 -4.59
C SER A 438 -13.98 -10.82 -3.58
N LEU A 439 -12.70 -10.76 -3.16
CA LEU A 439 -12.15 -11.61 -2.12
C LEU A 439 -12.73 -11.24 -0.76
N TYR A 440 -12.73 -9.96 -0.42
CA TYR A 440 -13.12 -9.51 0.91
C TYR A 440 -14.63 -9.43 1.11
N ASP A 441 -15.42 -9.28 0.06
CA ASP A 441 -16.87 -9.46 0.13
C ASP A 441 -17.22 -10.87 0.63
N GLN A 442 -16.48 -11.91 0.24
CA GLN A 442 -16.66 -13.26 0.78
C GLN A 442 -16.20 -13.38 2.24
N VAL A 443 -15.05 -12.79 2.58
CA VAL A 443 -14.52 -12.84 3.95
C VAL A 443 -15.45 -12.14 4.92
N VAL A 444 -16.00 -10.99 4.58
CA VAL A 444 -16.92 -10.23 5.43
C VAL A 444 -18.28 -10.91 5.51
N SER A 445 -18.86 -11.32 4.38
CA SER A 445 -20.23 -11.85 4.33
C SER A 445 -20.33 -13.32 4.77
N ILE A 446 -19.36 -14.17 4.44
CA ILE A 446 -19.41 -15.62 4.71
C ILE A 446 -18.66 -15.95 6.00
N GLU A 447 -17.40 -15.48 6.12
CA GLU A 447 -16.58 -15.78 7.29
C GLU A 447 -16.93 -14.90 8.49
N GLY A 448 -17.54 -13.72 8.27
CA GLY A 448 -17.94 -12.78 9.31
C GLY A 448 -16.77 -12.14 10.04
N VAL A 449 -15.61 -12.03 9.37
CA VAL A 449 -14.41 -11.37 9.92
C VAL A 449 -14.34 -9.95 9.37
N GLN A 450 -14.08 -8.98 10.25
CA GLN A 450 -13.98 -7.58 9.90
C GLN A 450 -12.88 -7.35 8.86
N CYS A 451 -13.16 -6.50 7.87
CA CYS A 451 -12.17 -5.99 6.93
C CYS A 451 -12.09 -4.47 7.01
N ARG A 452 -10.87 -3.95 7.20
CA ARG A 452 -10.57 -2.52 7.16
C ARG A 452 -9.96 -2.15 5.82
N VAL A 453 -10.51 -1.13 5.18
CA VAL A 453 -10.02 -0.62 3.91
C VAL A 453 -9.00 0.49 4.17
N TYR A 454 -7.78 0.32 3.66
CA TYR A 454 -6.78 1.39 3.63
C TYR A 454 -7.14 2.34 2.49
N ALA A 455 -7.53 3.57 2.84
CA ALA A 455 -8.18 4.51 1.94
C ALA A 455 -7.34 5.79 1.77
N PRO A 456 -6.61 5.95 0.66
CA PRO A 456 -5.89 7.18 0.37
C PRO A 456 -6.85 8.34 0.11
N VAL A 457 -6.48 9.50 0.65
CA VAL A 457 -7.23 10.77 0.51
C VAL A 457 -6.27 11.87 0.11
N GLY A 458 -6.54 12.55 -0.99
CA GLY A 458 -5.71 13.65 -1.46
C GLY A 458 -5.94 14.00 -2.91
N VAL A 459 -5.24 15.02 -3.37
CA VAL A 459 -5.29 15.51 -4.74
C VAL A 459 -4.35 14.76 -5.67
N HIS A 460 -4.54 14.91 -6.97
CA HIS A 460 -3.77 14.17 -7.99
C HIS A 460 -2.25 14.34 -7.90
N GLU A 461 -1.79 15.47 -7.43
CA GLU A 461 -0.36 15.79 -7.34
C GLU A 461 0.38 14.91 -6.31
N ASP A 462 -0.29 14.53 -5.22
CA ASP A 462 0.27 13.67 -4.17
C ASP A 462 0.07 12.17 -4.46
N LEU A 463 -0.66 11.85 -5.53
CA LEU A 463 -1.10 10.50 -5.85
C LEU A 463 -0.01 9.64 -6.51
N LEU A 464 0.95 10.27 -7.20
CA LEU A 464 1.90 9.57 -8.07
C LEU A 464 2.70 8.49 -7.35
N ALA A 465 3.35 8.84 -6.24
CA ALA A 465 4.17 7.91 -5.46
C ALA A 465 3.33 6.73 -4.94
N TYR A 466 2.09 6.99 -4.55
CA TYR A 466 1.16 5.96 -4.11
C TYR A 466 0.77 5.01 -5.24
N LEU A 467 0.41 5.52 -6.42
CA LEU A 467 -0.02 4.70 -7.57
C LEU A 467 1.12 3.83 -8.09
N VAL A 468 2.32 4.39 -8.25
CA VAL A 468 3.49 3.63 -8.72
C VAL A 468 3.73 2.40 -7.85
N ARG A 469 3.72 2.56 -6.54
CA ARG A 469 3.88 1.42 -5.62
C ARG A 469 2.73 0.40 -5.71
N ARG A 470 1.51 0.81 -6.06
CA ARG A 470 0.37 -0.14 -6.23
C ARG A 470 0.44 -0.90 -7.53
N LEU A 471 0.93 -0.25 -8.55
CA LEU A 471 0.92 -0.78 -9.89
C LEU A 471 2.15 -1.64 -10.20
N LEU A 472 3.31 -1.28 -9.65
CA LEU A 472 4.57 -1.97 -9.93
C LEU A 472 5.03 -2.93 -8.81
N GLU A 473 4.60 -2.73 -7.56
CA GLU A 473 5.14 -3.46 -6.40
C GLU A 473 4.13 -4.41 -5.72
N ASN A 474 2.87 -4.37 -6.08
CA ASN A 474 1.82 -5.28 -5.59
C ASN A 474 1.38 -6.28 -6.66
#